data_2b80fe7f816f69ece25c440a87630f70
#
_entry.id   2b80fe7f816f69ece25c440a87630f70
#
_cell.length_a   1.000
_cell.length_b   1.000
_cell.length_c   1.000
_cell.angle_alpha   90.00
_cell.angle_beta   90.00
_cell.angle_gamma   90.00
#
_symmetry.space_group_name_H-M   'P 1'
#
loop_
_entity.id
_entity.type
_entity.pdbx_description
1 polymer ?
#
loop_
_entity_poly.entity_id
_entity_poly.type
_entity_poly.pdbx_seq_one_letter_code
_entity_poly.pdbx_strand_id
1 'polypeptide(L)'
;MNRILVTYATMAGSTVDVAQAVGEEIARSGLQVDVLPLSEIKSLEAYDGVVVGGPMIMGWHRSALRFLKKHLAAFQHIPLGVFIMAMSLTQTGETSVGGVPVYVDEKLPKPPEKEGSLNFRERYARLSNYLHPILQATRPVEPVSIGVFGGRLEYGRLKWWAVLFVMLIIQASAGERRNWPAIRSWAAGLPAAFQRKTT
;
A
#
# COMPACT_ATOMS: atom_id res chain seq x y z
N MET A 1 1.43 0.73 23.55
CA MET A 1 0.73 0.74 22.25
C MET A 1 -0.47 -0.18 22.35
N ASN A 2 -1.69 0.35 22.23
CA ASN A 2 -2.93 -0.40 22.49
C ASN A 2 -3.90 -0.38 21.31
N ARG A 3 -3.93 0.70 20.50
CA ARG A 3 -4.93 0.88 19.44
C ARG A 3 -4.30 1.29 18.12
N ILE A 4 -4.59 0.53 17.07
CA ILE A 4 -4.09 0.74 15.71
C ILE A 4 -5.24 1.08 14.78
N LEU A 5 -5.02 2.06 13.90
CA LEU A 5 -5.90 2.35 12.78
C LEU A 5 -5.36 1.69 11.52
N VAL A 6 -6.19 0.89 10.86
CA VAL A 6 -5.98 0.50 9.46
C VAL A 6 -6.97 1.28 8.62
N THR A 7 -6.46 2.18 7.78
CA THR A 7 -7.32 3.02 6.94
C THR A 7 -6.97 2.88 5.47
N TYR A 8 -7.95 3.06 4.59
CA TYR A 8 -7.76 2.74 3.18
C TYR A 8 -8.53 3.67 2.24
N ALA A 9 -7.95 3.85 1.04
CA ALA A 9 -8.66 4.31 -0.14
C ALA A 9 -9.03 3.11 -1.01
N THR A 10 -10.14 3.17 -1.71
CA THR A 10 -10.54 2.14 -2.67
C THR A 10 -11.22 2.76 -3.89
N MET A 11 -11.08 2.14 -5.07
CA MET A 11 -11.78 2.51 -6.30
C MET A 11 -12.86 1.48 -6.68
N ALA A 12 -12.58 0.22 -6.44
CA ALA A 12 -13.45 -0.90 -6.85
C ALA A 12 -13.73 -1.91 -5.72
N GLY A 13 -13.43 -1.53 -4.47
CA GLY A 13 -13.71 -2.36 -3.29
C GLY A 13 -12.59 -3.35 -2.92
N SER A 14 -11.68 -3.70 -3.81
CA SER A 14 -10.67 -4.74 -3.57
C SER A 14 -9.69 -4.42 -2.42
N THR A 15 -9.46 -3.14 -2.11
CA THR A 15 -8.58 -2.71 -1.02
C THR A 15 -9.24 -2.89 0.35
N VAL A 16 -10.56 -2.93 0.42
CA VAL A 16 -11.33 -3.12 1.67
C VAL A 16 -10.98 -4.45 2.31
N ASP A 17 -11.10 -5.53 1.53
CA ASP A 17 -10.85 -6.90 2.00
C ASP A 17 -9.40 -7.04 2.51
N VAL A 18 -8.44 -6.38 1.84
CA VAL A 18 -7.03 -6.39 2.25
C VAL A 18 -6.83 -5.61 3.54
N ALA A 19 -7.46 -4.43 3.68
CA ALA A 19 -7.41 -3.66 4.92
C ALA A 19 -7.98 -4.43 6.10
N GLN A 20 -9.08 -5.17 5.90
CA GLN A 20 -9.66 -6.04 6.91
C GLN A 20 -8.71 -7.18 7.30
N ALA A 21 -8.14 -7.88 6.32
CA ALA A 21 -7.19 -8.96 6.57
C ALA A 21 -5.92 -8.46 7.33
N VAL A 22 -5.45 -7.25 7.00
CA VAL A 22 -4.34 -6.60 7.74
C VAL A 22 -4.77 -6.29 9.17
N GLY A 23 -5.96 -5.72 9.37
CA GLY A 23 -6.49 -5.43 10.69
C GLY A 23 -6.70 -6.66 11.56
N GLU A 24 -7.27 -7.73 11.00
CA GLU A 24 -7.43 -9.02 11.67
C GLU A 24 -6.10 -9.61 12.13
N GLU A 25 -5.07 -9.53 11.27
CA GLU A 25 -3.76 -10.08 11.59
C GLU A 25 -3.05 -9.29 12.69
N ILE A 26 -3.14 -7.95 12.67
CA ILE A 26 -2.62 -7.10 13.74
C ILE A 26 -3.37 -7.39 15.07
N ALA A 27 -4.70 -7.56 15.02
CA ALA A 27 -5.51 -7.84 16.20
C ALA A 27 -5.14 -9.17 16.89
N ARG A 28 -4.62 -10.16 16.16
CA ARG A 28 -4.10 -11.42 16.72
C ARG A 28 -2.94 -11.22 17.72
N SER A 29 -2.24 -10.09 17.66
CA SER A 29 -1.21 -9.74 18.65
C SER A 29 -1.77 -9.14 19.94
N GLY A 30 -3.11 -9.09 20.11
CA GLY A 30 -3.78 -8.54 21.30
C GLY A 30 -4.03 -7.03 21.24
N LEU A 31 -3.74 -6.36 20.11
CA LEU A 31 -4.00 -4.93 19.92
C LEU A 31 -5.46 -4.69 19.50
N GLN A 32 -6.02 -3.56 19.93
CA GLN A 32 -7.28 -3.07 19.40
C GLN A 32 -7.06 -2.50 17.99
N VAL A 33 -7.91 -2.86 17.04
CA VAL A 33 -7.76 -2.41 15.66
C VAL A 33 -9.09 -1.89 15.12
N ASP A 34 -9.06 -0.67 14.61
CA ASP A 34 -10.15 -0.12 13.81
C ASP A 34 -9.78 -0.20 12.32
N VAL A 35 -10.70 -0.67 11.51
CA VAL A 35 -10.55 -0.71 10.04
C VAL A 35 -11.59 0.21 9.41
N LEU A 36 -11.17 1.37 8.94
CA LEU A 36 -12.08 2.42 8.49
C LEU A 36 -11.62 3.03 7.16
N PRO A 37 -12.54 3.44 6.27
CA PRO A 37 -12.16 4.19 5.08
C PRO A 37 -11.59 5.56 5.44
N LEU A 38 -10.69 6.09 4.60
CA LEU A 38 -10.05 7.41 4.82
C LEU A 38 -11.06 8.55 5.02
N SER A 39 -12.24 8.44 4.41
CA SER A 39 -13.29 9.47 4.48
C SER A 39 -13.91 9.63 5.88
N GLU A 40 -13.81 8.61 6.72
CA GLU A 40 -14.38 8.60 8.06
C GLU A 40 -13.39 9.08 9.12
N ILE A 41 -12.11 9.25 8.78
CA ILE A 41 -11.08 9.63 9.75
C ILE A 41 -11.05 11.15 9.93
N LYS A 42 -11.38 11.59 11.13
CA LYS A 42 -11.35 13.00 11.52
C LYS A 42 -10.06 13.37 12.26
N SER A 43 -9.61 12.53 13.20
CA SER A 43 -8.40 12.71 14.02
C SER A 43 -7.65 11.39 14.16
N LEU A 44 -6.35 11.45 14.47
CA LEU A 44 -5.49 10.31 14.80
C LEU A 44 -5.12 10.22 16.28
N GLU A 45 -5.62 11.13 17.13
CA GLU A 45 -5.25 11.22 18.55
C GLU A 45 -5.54 9.96 19.38
N ALA A 46 -6.53 9.17 18.95
CA ALA A 46 -6.92 7.94 19.64
C ALA A 46 -6.06 6.72 19.26
N TYR A 47 -5.08 6.89 18.38
CA TYR A 47 -4.31 5.77 17.81
C TYR A 47 -2.82 5.89 18.12
N ASP A 48 -2.23 4.76 18.49
CA ASP A 48 -0.81 4.60 18.76
C ASP A 48 0.00 4.19 17.51
N GLY A 49 -0.68 3.89 16.42
CA GLY A 49 -0.07 3.57 15.12
C GLY A 49 -1.12 3.53 14.02
N VAL A 50 -0.67 3.76 12.79
CA VAL A 50 -1.56 3.85 11.63
C VAL A 50 -1.00 3.05 10.46
N VAL A 51 -1.89 2.31 9.79
CA VAL A 51 -1.62 1.68 8.49
C VAL A 51 -2.49 2.34 7.44
N VAL A 52 -1.88 2.83 6.35
CA VAL A 52 -2.61 3.48 5.26
C VAL A 52 -2.49 2.64 3.99
N GLY A 53 -3.62 2.23 3.42
CA GLY A 53 -3.68 1.43 2.21
C GLY A 53 -4.32 2.11 1.02
N GLY A 54 -3.92 1.71 -0.19
CA GLY A 54 -4.56 2.23 -1.40
C GLY A 54 -4.13 1.55 -2.69
N PRO A 55 -4.96 1.67 -3.75
CA PRO A 55 -4.64 1.13 -5.05
C PRO A 55 -3.65 2.02 -5.80
N MET A 56 -2.78 1.37 -6.60
CA MET A 56 -1.85 1.96 -7.54
C MET A 56 -2.36 1.73 -8.96
N ILE A 57 -3.06 2.69 -9.53
CA ILE A 57 -3.59 2.58 -10.90
C ILE A 57 -2.96 3.64 -11.80
N MET A 58 -3.15 4.91 -11.50
CA MET A 58 -2.52 6.08 -12.16
C MET A 58 -1.69 6.87 -11.17
N GLY A 59 -0.77 6.19 -10.48
CA GLY A 59 -0.16 6.63 -9.25
C GLY A 59 -0.95 6.15 -8.04
N TRP A 60 -0.40 6.33 -6.85
CA TRP A 60 -1.11 5.95 -5.63
C TRP A 60 -2.32 6.85 -5.40
N HIS A 61 -3.38 6.31 -4.83
CA HIS A 61 -4.68 6.99 -4.74
C HIS A 61 -4.55 8.38 -4.10
N ARG A 62 -5.07 9.41 -4.79
CA ARG A 62 -4.89 10.82 -4.41
C ARG A 62 -5.43 11.15 -3.01
N SER A 63 -6.49 10.48 -2.54
CA SER A 63 -6.99 10.70 -1.18
C SER A 63 -6.02 10.17 -0.13
N ALA A 64 -5.31 9.06 -0.42
CA ALA A 64 -4.29 8.53 0.48
C ALA A 64 -3.09 9.47 0.58
N LEU A 65 -2.60 10.02 -0.53
CA LEU A 65 -1.54 11.03 -0.52
C LEU A 65 -1.96 12.30 0.25
N ARG A 66 -3.20 12.77 0.05
CA ARG A 66 -3.73 13.91 0.80
C ARG A 66 -3.85 13.62 2.29
N PHE A 67 -4.26 12.42 2.65
CA PHE A 67 -4.34 11.98 4.03
C PHE A 67 -2.97 11.98 4.71
N LEU A 68 -1.93 11.43 4.05
CA LEU A 68 -0.57 11.45 4.58
C LEU A 68 -0.09 12.88 4.85
N LYS A 69 -0.27 13.77 3.89
CA LYS A 69 0.11 15.19 4.03
C LYS A 69 -0.65 15.90 5.14
N LYS A 70 -1.97 15.66 5.25
CA LYS A 70 -2.83 16.28 6.26
C LYS A 70 -2.42 15.89 7.69
N HIS A 71 -2.02 14.64 7.88
CA HIS A 71 -1.70 14.09 9.19
C HIS A 71 -0.19 13.95 9.46
N LEU A 72 0.65 14.63 8.67
CA LEU A 72 2.10 14.52 8.75
C LEU A 72 2.65 14.82 10.16
N ALA A 73 2.10 15.81 10.85
CA ALA A 73 2.48 16.15 12.22
C ALA A 73 2.24 14.98 13.20
N ALA A 74 1.11 14.27 13.06
CA ALA A 74 0.83 13.10 13.90
C ALA A 74 1.83 11.98 13.66
N PHE A 75 2.24 11.73 12.42
CA PHE A 75 3.21 10.69 12.07
C PHE A 75 4.64 10.93 12.58
N GLN A 76 4.94 12.13 13.09
CA GLN A 76 6.18 12.38 13.81
C GLN A 76 6.21 11.66 15.17
N HIS A 77 5.05 11.38 15.74
CA HIS A 77 4.87 10.80 17.08
C HIS A 77 4.34 9.38 17.05
N ILE A 78 3.58 8.99 16.02
CA ILE A 78 3.02 7.65 15.87
C ILE A 78 3.61 6.94 14.63
N PRO A 79 3.90 5.64 14.71
CA PRO A 79 4.42 4.88 13.58
C PRO A 79 3.40 4.75 12.44
N LEU A 80 3.91 4.80 11.21
CA LEU A 80 3.16 4.69 9.98
C LEU A 80 3.59 3.45 9.19
N GLY A 81 2.65 2.54 8.93
CA GLY A 81 2.75 1.50 7.92
C GLY A 81 2.02 1.91 6.63
N VAL A 82 2.46 1.43 5.48
CA VAL A 82 1.78 1.70 4.20
C VAL A 82 1.63 0.41 3.42
N PHE A 83 0.48 0.19 2.76
CA PHE A 83 0.37 -0.87 1.78
C PHE A 83 -0.20 -0.38 0.44
N ILE A 84 0.30 -1.00 -0.62
CA ILE A 84 -0.02 -0.67 -2.01
C ILE A 84 -0.61 -1.91 -2.68
N MET A 85 -1.76 -1.71 -3.35
CA MET A 85 -2.35 -2.74 -4.21
C MET A 85 -2.03 -2.40 -5.66
N ALA A 86 -1.21 -3.23 -6.31
CA ALA A 86 -0.77 -3.02 -7.68
C ALA A 86 -1.19 -4.18 -8.60
N MET A 87 -1.31 -3.92 -9.89
CA MET A 87 -1.62 -4.96 -10.89
C MET A 87 -0.36 -5.49 -11.60
N SER A 88 0.74 -4.77 -11.48
CA SER A 88 2.03 -5.15 -12.05
C SER A 88 3.16 -4.54 -11.25
N LEU A 89 4.31 -5.19 -11.24
CA LEU A 89 5.57 -4.67 -10.77
C LEU A 89 6.68 -5.23 -11.67
N THR A 90 7.59 -4.38 -12.11
CA THR A 90 8.76 -4.82 -12.88
C THR A 90 9.84 -5.27 -11.92
N GLN A 91 10.37 -6.47 -12.15
CA GLN A 91 11.47 -7.02 -11.36
C GLN A 91 12.75 -6.25 -11.65
N THR A 92 13.21 -5.46 -10.70
CA THR A 92 14.44 -4.65 -10.79
C THR A 92 15.43 -4.94 -9.66
N GLY A 93 15.12 -5.93 -8.79
CA GLY A 93 15.96 -6.27 -7.64
C GLY A 93 15.90 -5.25 -6.49
N GLU A 94 15.04 -4.24 -6.58
CA GLU A 94 14.89 -3.23 -5.51
C GLU A 94 14.18 -3.86 -4.29
N THR A 95 14.83 -3.85 -3.13
CA THR A 95 14.29 -4.33 -1.84
C THR A 95 14.04 -3.20 -0.84
N SER A 96 14.52 -2.00 -1.15
CA SER A 96 14.32 -0.78 -0.37
C SER A 96 14.27 0.42 -1.30
N VAL A 97 13.59 1.47 -0.88
CA VAL A 97 13.54 2.76 -1.58
C VAL A 97 13.70 3.88 -0.57
N GLY A 98 14.72 4.74 -0.78
CA GLY A 98 15.00 5.85 0.13
C GLY A 98 15.36 5.42 1.56
N GLY A 99 15.95 4.23 1.74
CA GLY A 99 16.30 3.68 3.06
C GLY A 99 15.14 2.93 3.75
N VAL A 100 13.92 3.02 3.24
CA VAL A 100 12.75 2.35 3.83
C VAL A 100 12.67 0.91 3.32
N PRO A 101 12.60 -0.11 4.21
CA PRO A 101 12.44 -1.50 3.82
C PRO A 101 11.06 -1.74 3.19
N VAL A 102 11.03 -2.50 2.11
CA VAL A 102 9.80 -2.81 1.38
C VAL A 102 9.59 -4.31 1.33
N TYR A 103 8.42 -4.74 1.77
CA TYR A 103 7.95 -6.10 1.58
C TYR A 103 7.20 -6.19 0.25
N VAL A 104 7.73 -6.94 -0.68
CA VAL A 104 7.11 -7.15 -1.99
C VAL A 104 6.57 -8.58 -2.06
N ASP A 105 5.29 -8.72 -2.43
CA ASP A 105 4.70 -10.02 -2.75
C ASP A 105 5.48 -10.68 -3.91
N GLU A 106 6.08 -11.82 -3.65
CA GLU A 106 6.94 -12.55 -4.60
C GLU A 106 6.25 -12.94 -5.93
N LYS A 107 4.91 -13.03 -5.93
CA LYS A 107 4.12 -13.34 -7.12
C LYS A 107 3.81 -12.12 -7.98
N LEU A 108 4.09 -10.91 -7.50
CA LEU A 108 3.76 -9.68 -8.21
C LEU A 108 4.82 -9.26 -9.25
N PRO A 109 6.15 -9.33 -8.96
CA PRO A 109 7.17 -8.91 -9.90
C PRO A 109 7.24 -9.81 -11.14
N LYS A 110 7.42 -9.17 -12.30
CA LYS A 110 7.67 -9.86 -13.56
C LYS A 110 9.00 -9.41 -14.17
N PRO A 111 9.77 -10.31 -14.77
CA PRO A 111 10.98 -9.92 -15.46
C PRO A 111 10.65 -8.97 -16.63
N PRO A 112 11.56 -8.06 -17.00
CA PRO A 112 11.42 -7.23 -18.19
C PRO A 112 11.29 -8.07 -19.47
N GLU A 113 10.54 -7.56 -20.46
CA GLU A 113 10.39 -8.21 -21.76
C GLU A 113 11.73 -8.31 -22.52
N LYS A 114 12.60 -7.31 -22.33
CA LYS A 114 13.95 -7.28 -22.89
C LYS A 114 14.97 -7.04 -21.80
N GLU A 115 15.96 -7.92 -21.71
CA GLU A 115 17.08 -7.77 -20.79
C GLU A 115 17.85 -6.47 -21.07
N GLY A 116 18.14 -5.70 -20.04
CA GLY A 116 18.87 -4.43 -20.14
C GLY A 116 18.08 -3.23 -20.66
N SER A 117 16.80 -3.38 -21.06
CA SER A 117 15.98 -2.27 -21.56
C SER A 117 14.54 -2.36 -21.05
N LEU A 118 14.07 -1.29 -20.39
CA LEU A 118 12.71 -1.21 -19.92
C LEU A 118 11.84 -0.39 -20.87
N ASN A 119 10.70 -0.93 -21.27
CA ASN A 119 9.67 -0.19 -21.99
C ASN A 119 8.98 0.83 -21.07
N PHE A 120 8.07 1.67 -21.61
CA PHE A 120 7.37 2.70 -20.83
C PHE A 120 6.57 2.12 -19.66
N ARG A 121 5.90 0.99 -19.84
CA ARG A 121 5.07 0.34 -18.81
C ARG A 121 5.94 -0.25 -17.70
N GLU A 122 7.04 -0.89 -18.07
CA GLU A 122 7.99 -1.47 -17.12
C GLU A 122 8.68 -0.39 -16.29
N ARG A 123 9.07 0.73 -16.94
CA ARG A 123 9.58 1.90 -16.22
C ARG A 123 8.57 2.48 -15.25
N TYR A 124 7.29 2.58 -15.67
CA TYR A 124 6.22 3.05 -14.81
C TYR A 124 5.99 2.12 -13.61
N ALA A 125 6.01 0.80 -13.83
CA ALA A 125 5.76 -0.23 -12.83
C ALA A 125 6.99 -0.57 -11.96
N ARG A 126 7.99 0.32 -11.85
CA ARG A 126 9.13 0.15 -10.93
C ARG A 126 8.74 0.48 -9.50
N LEU A 127 9.35 -0.22 -8.55
CA LEU A 127 9.13 -0.01 -7.13
C LEU A 127 9.44 1.44 -6.72
N SER A 128 10.57 1.97 -7.16
CA SER A 128 10.97 3.38 -6.93
C SER A 128 9.92 4.38 -7.41
N ASN A 129 9.32 4.18 -8.59
CA ASN A 129 8.27 5.07 -9.10
C ASN A 129 6.98 5.00 -8.28
N TYR A 130 6.61 3.81 -7.80
CA TYR A 130 5.43 3.63 -6.97
C TYR A 130 5.59 4.31 -5.60
N LEU A 131 6.77 4.21 -5.02
CA LEU A 131 7.01 4.71 -3.66
C LEU A 131 7.39 6.19 -3.61
N HIS A 132 7.99 6.74 -4.66
CA HIS A 132 8.44 8.14 -4.68
C HIS A 132 7.38 9.15 -4.21
N PRO A 133 6.12 9.16 -4.74
CA PRO A 133 5.10 10.10 -4.28
C PRO A 133 4.66 9.88 -2.82
N ILE A 134 4.73 8.63 -2.33
CA ILE A 134 4.40 8.29 -0.94
C ILE A 134 5.48 8.83 -0.02
N LEU A 135 6.74 8.51 -0.31
CA LEU A 135 7.89 8.98 0.49
C LEU A 135 8.02 10.50 0.47
N GLN A 136 7.68 11.16 -0.64
CA GLN A 136 7.59 12.63 -0.66
C GLN A 136 6.47 13.17 0.22
N ALA A 137 5.32 12.49 0.25
CA ALA A 137 4.18 12.94 1.04
C ALA A 137 4.37 12.74 2.55
N THR A 138 5.26 11.84 2.95
CA THR A 138 5.55 11.54 4.37
C THR A 138 6.78 12.25 4.91
N ARG A 139 7.64 12.86 4.07
CA ARG A 139 8.84 13.56 4.57
C ARG A 139 8.52 14.64 5.59
N PRO A 140 9.31 14.77 6.68
CA PRO A 140 10.53 14.03 7.01
C PRO A 140 10.32 12.66 7.69
N VAL A 141 9.07 12.20 7.83
CA VAL A 141 8.72 10.93 8.48
C VAL A 141 8.87 9.78 7.49
N GLU A 142 9.57 8.74 7.91
CA GLU A 142 9.68 7.50 7.14
C GLU A 142 8.67 6.48 7.65
N PRO A 143 7.88 5.84 6.75
CA PRO A 143 7.08 4.67 7.12
C PRO A 143 7.96 3.57 7.72
N VAL A 144 7.51 2.91 8.77
CA VAL A 144 8.26 1.82 9.41
C VAL A 144 8.26 0.55 8.57
N SER A 145 7.28 0.41 7.70
CA SER A 145 7.18 -0.71 6.75
C SER A 145 6.26 -0.35 5.58
N ILE A 146 6.61 -0.81 4.40
CA ILE A 146 5.77 -0.68 3.20
C ILE A 146 5.55 -2.08 2.62
N GLY A 147 4.27 -2.46 2.40
CA GLY A 147 3.88 -3.68 1.71
C GLY A 147 3.39 -3.39 0.29
N VAL A 148 3.82 -4.17 -0.69
CA VAL A 148 3.37 -4.07 -2.08
C VAL A 148 2.80 -5.41 -2.53
N PHE A 149 1.51 -5.44 -2.84
CA PHE A 149 0.75 -6.67 -3.09
C PHE A 149 0.00 -6.62 -4.41
N GLY A 150 -0.29 -7.80 -4.94
CA GLY A 150 -1.21 -7.96 -6.05
C GLY A 150 -2.62 -7.52 -5.70
N GLY A 151 -3.31 -6.82 -6.63
CA GLY A 151 -4.68 -6.39 -6.49
C GLY A 151 -5.68 -7.34 -7.14
N ARG A 152 -6.97 -6.99 -7.07
CA ARG A 152 -8.05 -7.61 -7.84
C ARG A 152 -8.61 -6.59 -8.81
N LEU A 153 -8.76 -6.98 -10.05
CA LEU A 153 -9.30 -6.14 -11.12
C LEU A 153 -10.62 -6.71 -11.63
N GLU A 154 -11.71 -5.96 -11.39
CA GLU A 154 -13.03 -6.22 -11.93
C GLU A 154 -13.47 -5.03 -12.78
N TYR A 155 -13.51 -5.19 -14.10
CA TYR A 155 -13.89 -4.12 -15.02
C TYR A 155 -15.29 -3.56 -14.76
N GLY A 156 -16.24 -4.38 -14.35
CA GLY A 156 -17.61 -3.96 -14.05
C GLY A 156 -17.76 -2.99 -12.86
N ARG A 157 -16.71 -2.86 -12.03
CA ARG A 157 -16.69 -1.93 -10.88
C ARG A 157 -15.89 -0.66 -11.13
N LEU A 158 -15.26 -0.53 -12.29
CA LEU A 158 -14.50 0.64 -12.68
C LEU A 158 -15.35 1.62 -13.49
N LYS A 159 -15.05 2.91 -13.34
CA LYS A 159 -15.58 3.93 -14.23
C LYS A 159 -15.06 3.70 -15.65
N TRP A 160 -15.85 3.96 -16.67
CA TRP A 160 -15.54 3.68 -18.08
C TRP A 160 -14.16 4.20 -18.53
N TRP A 161 -13.75 5.39 -18.10
CA TRP A 161 -12.43 5.95 -18.42
C TRP A 161 -11.26 5.18 -17.75
N ALA A 162 -11.50 4.63 -16.53
CA ALA A 162 -10.52 3.79 -15.85
C ALA A 162 -10.39 2.42 -16.53
N VAL A 163 -11.49 1.89 -17.08
CA VAL A 163 -11.48 0.68 -17.92
C VAL A 163 -10.61 0.91 -19.15
N LEU A 164 -10.81 2.01 -19.89
CA LEU A 164 -9.99 2.35 -21.06
C LEU A 164 -8.52 2.48 -20.71
N PHE A 165 -8.20 3.16 -19.62
CA PHE A 165 -6.80 3.29 -19.16
C PHE A 165 -6.18 1.94 -18.83
N VAL A 166 -6.87 1.09 -18.08
CA VAL A 166 -6.37 -0.24 -17.73
C VAL A 166 -6.19 -1.11 -18.98
N MET A 167 -7.14 -1.09 -19.92
CA MET A 167 -7.07 -1.86 -21.16
C MET A 167 -5.95 -1.39 -22.09
N LEU A 168 -5.79 -0.08 -22.27
CA LEU A 168 -4.86 0.49 -23.25
C LEU A 168 -3.44 0.67 -22.72
N ILE A 169 -3.30 1.05 -21.45
CA ILE A 169 -1.99 1.40 -20.87
C ILE A 169 -1.44 0.28 -20.00
N ILE A 170 -2.23 -0.24 -19.08
CA ILE A 170 -1.75 -1.27 -18.13
C ILE A 170 -1.80 -2.67 -18.77
N GLN A 171 -2.79 -2.92 -19.65
CA GLN A 171 -3.07 -4.22 -20.27
C GLN A 171 -3.15 -5.37 -19.25
N ALA A 172 -3.64 -5.05 -18.06
CA ALA A 172 -3.83 -6.05 -17.02
C ALA A 172 -5.12 -6.82 -17.31
N SER A 173 -5.03 -8.13 -17.42
CA SER A 173 -6.21 -8.99 -17.45
C SER A 173 -7.00 -8.88 -16.15
N ALA A 174 -8.34 -8.90 -16.24
CA ALA A 174 -9.19 -9.06 -15.07
C ALA A 174 -8.78 -10.33 -14.30
N GLY A 175 -8.90 -10.28 -12.99
CA GLY A 175 -8.60 -11.43 -12.16
C GLY A 175 -8.17 -11.09 -10.74
N GLU A 176 -8.07 -12.15 -9.96
CA GLU A 176 -7.60 -12.14 -8.58
C GLU A 176 -6.09 -12.37 -8.55
N ARG A 177 -5.35 -11.42 -7.99
CA ARG A 177 -3.88 -11.50 -7.85
C ARG A 177 -3.43 -11.30 -6.40
N ARG A 178 -4.38 -11.19 -5.46
CA ARG A 178 -4.05 -11.01 -4.05
C ARG A 178 -3.43 -12.30 -3.50
N ASN A 179 -2.26 -12.18 -2.90
CA ASN A 179 -1.56 -13.25 -2.21
C ASN A 179 -1.81 -13.13 -0.70
N TRP A 180 -2.89 -13.76 -0.23
CA TRP A 180 -3.32 -13.67 1.16
C TRP A 180 -2.26 -14.08 2.18
N PRO A 181 -1.48 -15.17 1.97
CA PRO A 181 -0.35 -15.49 2.83
C PRO A 181 0.67 -14.37 2.94
N ALA A 182 1.07 -13.74 1.83
CA ALA A 182 2.02 -12.63 1.84
C ALA A 182 1.48 -11.39 2.57
N ILE A 183 0.19 -11.04 2.34
CA ILE A 183 -0.48 -9.93 3.03
C ILE A 183 -0.48 -10.17 4.55
N ARG A 184 -0.89 -11.36 5.00
CA ARG A 184 -0.95 -11.71 6.42
C ARG A 184 0.45 -11.79 7.05
N SER A 185 1.43 -12.36 6.36
CA SER A 185 2.82 -12.40 6.83
C SER A 185 3.40 -11.00 7.07
N TRP A 186 3.17 -10.07 6.14
CA TRP A 186 3.58 -8.68 6.32
C TRP A 186 2.86 -8.02 7.50
N ALA A 187 1.55 -8.20 7.60
CA ALA A 187 0.72 -7.60 8.65
C ALA A 187 1.13 -8.10 10.05
N ALA A 188 1.46 -9.39 10.18
CA ALA A 188 1.95 -9.98 11.43
C ALA A 188 3.25 -9.35 11.94
N GLY A 189 4.09 -8.82 11.03
CA GLY A 189 5.33 -8.12 11.38
C GLY A 189 5.14 -6.66 11.83
N LEU A 190 3.98 -6.05 11.58
CA LEU A 190 3.75 -4.63 11.87
C LEU A 190 3.79 -4.28 13.36
N PRO A 191 3.19 -5.04 14.29
CA PRO A 191 3.23 -4.71 15.70
C PRO A 191 4.66 -4.56 16.22
N ALA A 192 5.55 -5.47 15.87
CA ALA A 192 6.95 -5.39 16.24
C ALA A 192 7.70 -4.22 15.58
N ALA A 193 7.36 -3.90 14.33
CA ALA A 193 7.92 -2.74 13.62
C ALA A 193 7.47 -1.42 14.26
N PHE A 194 6.23 -1.33 14.70
CA PHE A 194 5.68 -0.16 15.38
C PHE A 194 6.35 0.09 16.74
N GLN A 195 6.54 -0.96 17.53
CA GLN A 195 7.20 -0.86 18.84
C GLN A 195 8.61 -0.30 18.72
N ARG A 196 9.41 -0.76 17.74
CA ARG A 196 10.80 -0.30 17.52
C ARG A 196 10.93 1.19 17.23
N LYS A 197 9.91 1.85 16.66
CA LYS A 197 9.95 3.29 16.39
C LYS A 197 9.55 4.13 17.60
N THR A 198 8.86 3.55 18.57
CA THR A 198 8.36 4.26 19.75
C THR A 198 9.39 4.25 20.91
N THR A 199 10.47 3.47 20.77
CA THR A 199 11.61 3.41 21.69
C THR A 199 12.73 4.30 21.21
#